data_6dc7a9585fe98dc3724c8f7d4293a0fd
#
_entry.id   6dc7a9585fe98dc3724c8f7d4293a0fd
#
_cell.length_a   1.000
_cell.length_b   1.000
_cell.length_c   1.000
_cell.angle_alpha   90.00
_cell.angle_beta   90.00
_cell.angle_gamma   90.00
#
_symmetry.space_group_name_H-M   'P 1'
#
loop_
_entity.id
_entity.type
_entity.pdbx_description
1 polymer ?
#
loop_
_entity_poly.entity_id
_entity_poly.type
_entity_poly.pdbx_seq_one_letter_code
_entity_poly.pdbx_strand_id
1 'polypeptide(L)'
;MKLKSIYVAMSCLMLAGLLISGCTLVHGKHISEAKPLPPPLPAPKTQDEKMAWFHNAKYGLFIHWGLYCIPAGEWKGQFVPGIGEWIMNREQIPVAEYSQLTNQFNPVDFNAEQWVQMAEDAGMKYIVITSKHHEGFAMYHSSVSPYNVYDATPFHRDPIHELAEACARHHIKFGFYYSQAQDWHEPGGAGNTWDFGPDDAKDKSGAYDHYLQTKAEPQVKELLSNYGPICLIWFDTPRMMTGARGQQFVDIVHSLQPACLIDGRLGAAGDYVSTGDNSIPAAGLKGDWETPATVNHTWGFKKDDTDWKSPGDILFKLVDITSKGGNYLLNVGPTSLGVIPSTCQSNLLTVGRWLKVNGDAVYGAGRSPFGEEFGDDSTKMKDRNGKPVYLEYTDWRCTSKPGKLYFTIFKMPRDGFALPEFKNDITRAYFLSDHAQVGLPITTTDNVRVVQTGRGMDPMANVLVVETVGEKIVR
;
A
#
# COMPACT_ATOMS: atom_id res chain seq x y z
N MET A 1 -49.74 -53.23 49.92
CA MET A 1 -50.67 -52.68 50.93
C MET A 1 -51.04 -51.29 50.44
N LYS A 2 -52.20 -51.12 49.82
CA LYS A 2 -53.43 -50.45 50.35
C LYS A 2 -53.12 -49.03 50.85
N LEU A 3 -53.73 -47.93 50.46
CA LEU A 3 -55.08 -47.60 49.94
C LEU A 3 -55.11 -46.07 49.59
N LYS A 4 -55.91 -45.77 48.56
CA LYS A 4 -57.01 -44.81 48.40
C LYS A 4 -56.67 -43.30 48.40
N SER A 5 -56.86 -42.64 47.31
CA SER A 5 -58.12 -41.97 46.83
C SER A 5 -58.76 -40.98 47.76
N ILE A 6 -58.92 -39.72 47.28
CA ILE A 6 -60.25 -39.04 47.24
C ILE A 6 -60.11 -37.80 46.33
N TYR A 7 -61.08 -37.66 45.43
CA TYR A 7 -61.45 -36.51 44.58
C TYR A 7 -62.01 -35.36 45.39
N VAL A 8 -61.80 -34.14 45.01
CA VAL A 8 -62.84 -33.11 45.01
C VAL A 8 -62.58 -32.20 43.78
N ALA A 9 -63.56 -32.22 42.90
CA ALA A 9 -63.70 -31.28 41.80
C ALA A 9 -64.43 -30.02 42.29
N MET A 10 -63.98 -28.85 41.81
CA MET A 10 -64.84 -27.69 41.75
C MET A 10 -64.50 -26.81 40.57
N SER A 11 -65.44 -26.75 39.66
CA SER A 11 -65.46 -25.89 38.45
C SER A 11 -65.56 -24.41 38.85
N CYS A 12 -64.92 -23.54 38.13
CA CYS A 12 -65.49 -22.25 37.78
C CYS A 12 -64.90 -21.76 36.45
N LEU A 13 -65.81 -21.35 35.62
CA LEU A 13 -65.69 -20.90 34.27
C LEU A 13 -64.96 -19.51 34.09
N MET A 14 -64.45 -19.34 32.88
CA MET A 14 -64.36 -18.13 32.07
C MET A 14 -63.23 -17.11 32.36
N LEU A 15 -62.26 -16.92 31.51
CA LEU A 15 -62.30 -15.99 30.37
C LEU A 15 -61.06 -16.19 29.46
N ALA A 16 -61.33 -16.41 28.19
CA ALA A 16 -60.32 -16.45 27.15
C ALA A 16 -59.73 -15.04 26.91
N GLY A 17 -58.43 -14.93 27.02
CA GLY A 17 -57.66 -13.77 26.56
C GLY A 17 -56.46 -14.28 25.78
N LEU A 18 -56.60 -14.41 24.45
CA LEU A 18 -55.48 -14.63 23.53
C LEU A 18 -54.56 -13.42 23.57
N LEU A 19 -53.43 -13.54 24.23
CA LEU A 19 -52.27 -12.70 24.02
C LEU A 19 -51.32 -13.50 23.10
N ILE A 20 -51.50 -13.33 21.80
CA ILE A 20 -50.49 -13.68 20.79
C ILE A 20 -49.37 -12.65 20.96
N SER A 21 -48.34 -13.00 21.73
CA SER A 21 -47.10 -12.24 21.77
C SER A 21 -46.32 -12.54 20.45
N GLY A 22 -46.62 -11.74 19.43
CA GLY A 22 -45.87 -11.75 18.20
C GLY A 22 -44.45 -11.27 18.47
N CYS A 23 -43.52 -12.22 18.56
CA CYS A 23 -42.08 -11.90 18.48
C CYS A 23 -41.75 -11.50 17.04
N THR A 24 -42.00 -10.25 16.69
CA THR A 24 -41.49 -9.64 15.48
C THR A 24 -39.98 -9.51 15.62
N LEU A 25 -39.25 -10.46 15.05
CA LEU A 25 -37.83 -10.31 14.73
C LEU A 25 -37.71 -9.17 13.75
N VAL A 26 -37.51 -7.96 14.29
CA VAL A 26 -37.11 -6.80 13.48
C VAL A 26 -35.65 -7.04 13.10
N HIS A 27 -35.41 -7.79 12.02
CA HIS A 27 -34.17 -7.71 11.25
C HIS A 27 -34.25 -6.45 10.41
N GLY A 28 -34.23 -5.30 11.04
CA GLY A 28 -33.94 -4.04 10.40
C GLY A 28 -32.44 -4.01 10.10
N LYS A 29 -32.02 -4.56 8.95
CA LYS A 29 -30.80 -4.09 8.32
C LYS A 29 -31.05 -2.60 8.04
N HIS A 30 -30.49 -1.72 8.85
CA HIS A 30 -30.20 -0.36 8.42
C HIS A 30 -29.24 -0.48 7.24
N ILE A 31 -29.78 -0.56 6.05
CA ILE A 31 -29.07 -0.17 4.85
C ILE A 31 -28.95 1.34 5.02
N SER A 32 -27.83 1.78 5.60
CA SER A 32 -27.42 3.17 5.51
C SER A 32 -27.37 3.47 4.00
N GLU A 33 -28.22 4.39 3.53
CA GLU A 33 -28.08 4.88 2.16
C GLU A 33 -26.63 5.30 1.97
N ALA A 34 -25.93 4.62 1.06
CA ALA A 34 -24.54 4.90 0.76
C ALA A 34 -24.46 6.37 0.31
N LYS A 35 -23.73 7.18 1.06
CA LYS A 35 -23.49 8.56 0.65
C LYS A 35 -22.71 8.53 -0.67
N PRO A 36 -23.09 9.32 -1.67
CA PRO A 36 -22.34 9.36 -2.91
C PRO A 36 -20.88 9.73 -2.62
N LEU A 37 -19.95 9.06 -3.31
CA LEU A 37 -18.53 9.39 -3.22
C LEU A 37 -18.30 10.86 -3.60
N PRO A 38 -17.31 11.54 -2.99
CA PRO A 38 -16.96 12.90 -3.36
C PRO A 38 -16.61 13.00 -4.85
N PRO A 39 -16.83 14.17 -5.48
CA PRO A 39 -16.40 14.38 -6.86
C PRO A 39 -14.88 14.38 -6.97
N PRO A 40 -14.32 14.18 -8.18
CA PRO A 40 -12.90 14.35 -8.44
C PRO A 40 -12.37 15.70 -7.95
N LEU A 41 -11.09 15.74 -7.56
CA LEU A 41 -10.45 16.97 -7.13
C LEU A 41 -10.30 17.94 -8.31
N PRO A 42 -10.37 19.27 -8.06
CA PRO A 42 -10.15 20.26 -9.10
C PRO A 42 -8.73 20.19 -9.65
N ALA A 43 -8.55 20.70 -10.86
CA ALA A 43 -7.22 20.74 -11.48
C ALA A 43 -6.24 21.57 -10.64
N PRO A 44 -5.06 21.06 -10.31
CA PRO A 44 -4.02 21.81 -9.61
C PRO A 44 -3.47 22.91 -10.54
N LYS A 45 -3.06 24.03 -9.94
CA LYS A 45 -2.50 25.17 -10.70
C LYS A 45 -1.04 24.98 -11.08
N THR A 46 -0.31 24.20 -10.30
CA THR A 46 1.12 23.92 -10.50
C THR A 46 1.42 22.46 -10.22
N GLN A 47 2.57 21.98 -10.73
CA GLN A 47 3.06 20.64 -10.41
C GLN A 47 3.34 20.48 -8.90
N ASP A 48 3.85 21.51 -8.25
CA ASP A 48 4.08 21.49 -6.79
C ASP A 48 2.78 21.31 -6.01
N GLU A 49 1.70 21.97 -6.41
CA GLU A 49 0.38 21.79 -5.82
C GLU A 49 -0.15 20.36 -6.05
N LYS A 50 0.04 19.80 -7.26
CA LYS A 50 -0.31 18.41 -7.60
C LYS A 50 0.43 17.42 -6.70
N MET A 51 1.75 17.62 -6.50
CA MET A 51 2.62 16.74 -5.75
C MET A 51 2.58 16.94 -4.22
N ALA A 52 2.00 18.01 -3.73
CA ALA A 52 2.09 18.41 -2.32
C ALA A 52 1.65 17.29 -1.34
N TRP A 53 0.57 16.60 -1.66
CA TRP A 53 0.10 15.50 -0.83
C TRP A 53 1.08 14.32 -0.82
N PHE A 54 1.70 14.02 -1.96
CA PHE A 54 2.66 12.92 -2.13
C PHE A 54 3.93 13.19 -1.33
N HIS A 55 4.44 14.43 -1.38
CA HIS A 55 5.57 14.88 -0.57
C HIS A 55 5.32 14.73 0.94
N ASN A 56 4.07 14.95 1.37
CA ASN A 56 3.69 14.87 2.79
C ASN A 56 3.39 13.43 3.25
N ALA A 57 2.89 12.57 2.38
CA ALA A 57 2.36 11.27 2.74
C ALA A 57 3.43 10.27 3.20
N LYS A 58 4.52 10.12 2.47
CA LYS A 58 5.69 9.28 2.75
C LYS A 58 5.45 7.77 2.91
N TYR A 59 4.27 7.32 3.35
CA TYR A 59 3.96 5.95 3.66
C TYR A 59 2.56 5.57 3.14
N GLY A 60 2.49 4.55 2.28
CA GLY A 60 1.27 4.03 1.68
C GLY A 60 1.14 2.52 1.83
N LEU A 61 -0.11 2.03 1.76
CA LEU A 61 -0.45 0.62 1.69
C LEU A 61 -0.66 0.22 0.24
N PHE A 62 0.06 -0.79 -0.22
CA PHE A 62 -0.24 -1.49 -1.46
C PHE A 62 -1.01 -2.77 -1.13
N ILE A 63 -2.02 -3.11 -1.93
CA ILE A 63 -2.81 -4.33 -1.74
C ILE A 63 -2.82 -5.10 -3.05
N HIS A 64 -2.21 -6.29 -3.07
CA HIS A 64 -2.31 -7.21 -4.19
C HIS A 64 -3.34 -8.29 -3.89
N TRP A 65 -4.51 -8.18 -4.51
CA TRP A 65 -5.62 -9.10 -4.31
C TRP A 65 -6.31 -9.42 -5.64
N GLY A 66 -6.54 -10.69 -5.92
CA GLY A 66 -7.10 -11.21 -7.16
C GLY A 66 -7.34 -12.72 -7.03
N LEU A 67 -7.69 -13.39 -8.14
CA LEU A 67 -7.97 -14.84 -8.14
C LEU A 67 -6.77 -15.68 -7.68
N TYR A 68 -5.55 -15.18 -7.86
CA TYR A 68 -4.31 -15.85 -7.42
C TYR A 68 -4.24 -16.10 -5.90
N CYS A 69 -5.05 -15.43 -5.09
CA CYS A 69 -5.13 -15.71 -3.65
C CYS A 69 -5.82 -17.04 -3.34
N ILE A 70 -6.55 -17.63 -4.28
CA ILE A 70 -7.22 -18.93 -4.13
C ILE A 70 -6.20 -20.07 -4.16
N PRO A 71 -5.41 -20.26 -5.23
CA PRO A 71 -4.35 -21.24 -5.23
C PRO A 71 -3.26 -20.91 -4.21
N ALA A 72 -3.06 -19.64 -3.89
CA ALA A 72 -2.14 -19.21 -2.83
C ALA A 72 -0.73 -19.83 -2.97
N GLY A 73 -0.19 -19.83 -4.18
CA GLY A 73 1.14 -20.38 -4.49
C GLY A 73 1.20 -21.89 -4.69
N GLU A 74 0.07 -22.59 -4.68
CA GLU A 74 0.00 -24.04 -4.89
C GLU A 74 -0.88 -24.36 -6.10
N TRP A 75 -0.40 -25.22 -7.01
CA TRP A 75 -1.16 -25.69 -8.15
C TRP A 75 -1.10 -27.21 -8.27
N LYS A 76 -2.27 -27.87 -8.39
CA LYS A 76 -2.39 -29.34 -8.47
C LYS A 76 -1.60 -30.08 -7.38
N GLY A 77 -1.61 -29.55 -6.15
CA GLY A 77 -0.94 -30.14 -4.99
C GLY A 77 0.57 -29.91 -4.91
N GLN A 78 1.12 -29.03 -5.74
CA GLN A 78 2.54 -28.67 -5.73
C GLN A 78 2.72 -27.17 -5.48
N PHE A 79 3.66 -26.81 -4.61
CA PHE A 79 4.06 -25.42 -4.44
C PHE A 79 4.81 -24.91 -5.67
N VAL A 80 4.36 -23.75 -6.17
CA VAL A 80 4.93 -23.10 -7.35
C VAL A 80 6.01 -22.10 -6.90
N PRO A 81 7.24 -22.21 -7.40
CA PRO A 81 8.31 -21.28 -7.05
C PRO A 81 8.00 -19.85 -7.50
N GLY A 82 8.47 -18.87 -6.71
CA GLY A 82 8.37 -17.44 -7.00
C GLY A 82 7.12 -16.79 -6.38
N ILE A 83 6.70 -15.64 -6.95
CA ILE A 83 5.63 -14.82 -6.40
C ILE A 83 4.24 -15.36 -6.74
N GLY A 84 3.32 -15.26 -5.79
CA GLY A 84 2.02 -15.94 -5.85
C GLY A 84 1.10 -15.43 -6.96
N GLU A 85 1.08 -14.14 -7.22
CA GLU A 85 0.25 -13.51 -8.25
C GLU A 85 0.66 -13.86 -9.70
N TRP A 86 1.84 -14.46 -9.89
CA TRP A 86 2.31 -14.93 -11.19
C TRP A 86 2.03 -16.44 -11.44
N ILE A 87 1.26 -17.10 -10.59
CA ILE A 87 1.03 -18.57 -10.67
C ILE A 87 0.45 -18.97 -12.02
N MET A 88 -0.49 -18.22 -12.59
CA MET A 88 -1.06 -18.50 -13.91
C MET A 88 0.01 -18.53 -15.01
N ASN A 89 0.92 -17.55 -14.99
CA ASN A 89 2.00 -17.47 -15.98
C ASN A 89 3.07 -18.54 -15.77
N ARG A 90 3.47 -18.81 -14.52
CA ARG A 90 4.54 -19.77 -14.23
C ARG A 90 4.17 -21.20 -14.57
N GLU A 91 2.94 -21.57 -14.28
CA GLU A 91 2.40 -22.90 -14.59
C GLU A 91 1.75 -22.95 -15.96
N GLN A 92 1.75 -21.84 -16.72
CA GLN A 92 1.09 -21.75 -18.03
C GLN A 92 -0.34 -22.29 -17.99
N ILE A 93 -1.09 -21.90 -16.93
CA ILE A 93 -2.44 -22.41 -16.70
C ILE A 93 -3.35 -21.87 -17.81
N PRO A 94 -4.04 -22.76 -18.57
CA PRO A 94 -4.93 -22.31 -19.62
C PRO A 94 -6.03 -21.39 -19.10
N VAL A 95 -6.42 -20.37 -19.88
CA VAL A 95 -7.48 -19.43 -19.53
C VAL A 95 -8.75 -20.15 -19.09
N ALA A 96 -9.15 -21.21 -19.83
CA ALA A 96 -10.35 -21.98 -19.50
C ALA A 96 -10.28 -22.68 -18.13
N GLU A 97 -9.08 -23.07 -17.67
CA GLU A 97 -8.87 -23.69 -16.36
C GLU A 97 -8.77 -22.61 -15.25
N TYR A 98 -7.98 -21.58 -15.47
CA TYR A 98 -7.78 -20.51 -14.49
C TYR A 98 -9.08 -19.75 -14.19
N SER A 99 -9.90 -19.49 -15.19
CA SER A 99 -11.20 -18.79 -15.05
C SER A 99 -12.16 -19.53 -14.12
N GLN A 100 -12.02 -20.86 -13.93
CA GLN A 100 -12.86 -21.59 -12.97
C GLN A 100 -12.64 -21.19 -11.52
N LEU A 101 -11.53 -20.50 -11.20
CA LEU A 101 -11.29 -19.95 -9.87
C LEU A 101 -12.33 -18.90 -9.47
N THR A 102 -12.97 -18.24 -10.43
CA THR A 102 -14.06 -17.31 -10.15
C THR A 102 -15.18 -17.93 -9.33
N ASN A 103 -15.50 -19.23 -9.57
CA ASN A 103 -16.52 -19.97 -8.83
C ASN A 103 -16.17 -20.17 -7.33
N GLN A 104 -14.90 -19.99 -6.96
CA GLN A 104 -14.38 -20.18 -5.61
C GLN A 104 -14.12 -18.84 -4.91
N PHE A 105 -14.13 -17.72 -5.65
CA PHE A 105 -13.85 -16.41 -5.07
C PHE A 105 -15.06 -15.87 -4.31
N ASN A 106 -15.08 -16.14 -3.01
CA ASN A 106 -16.14 -15.67 -2.11
C ASN A 106 -15.53 -15.21 -0.78
N PRO A 107 -14.92 -14.03 -0.71
CA PRO A 107 -14.24 -13.51 0.46
C PRO A 107 -15.22 -13.05 1.55
N VAL A 108 -15.81 -14.00 2.26
CA VAL A 108 -16.88 -13.78 3.26
C VAL A 108 -16.44 -12.94 4.45
N ASP A 109 -15.13 -12.89 4.74
CA ASP A 109 -14.56 -12.14 5.85
C ASP A 109 -14.02 -10.77 5.43
N PHE A 110 -14.19 -10.39 4.15
CA PHE A 110 -13.77 -9.07 3.66
C PHE A 110 -14.55 -7.95 4.34
N ASN A 111 -13.81 -7.01 4.90
CA ASN A 111 -14.36 -5.81 5.53
C ASN A 111 -13.48 -4.60 5.20
N ALA A 112 -13.99 -3.73 4.32
CA ALA A 112 -13.26 -2.54 3.85
C ALA A 112 -12.91 -1.58 4.98
N GLU A 113 -13.84 -1.39 5.94
CA GLU A 113 -13.63 -0.51 7.09
C GLU A 113 -12.45 -0.97 7.96
N GLN A 114 -12.36 -2.29 8.23
CA GLN A 114 -11.25 -2.86 9.00
C GLN A 114 -9.91 -2.72 8.27
N TRP A 115 -9.89 -2.86 6.94
CA TRP A 115 -8.66 -2.70 6.17
C TRP A 115 -8.17 -1.25 6.20
N VAL A 116 -9.09 -0.29 6.03
CA VAL A 116 -8.74 1.14 6.04
C VAL A 116 -8.36 1.60 7.45
N GLN A 117 -9.09 1.16 8.49
CA GLN A 117 -8.72 1.44 9.88
C GLN A 117 -7.33 0.89 10.23
N MET A 118 -7.01 -0.34 9.78
CA MET A 118 -5.68 -0.92 9.97
C MET A 118 -4.60 -0.08 9.29
N ALA A 119 -4.84 0.40 8.07
CA ALA A 119 -3.90 1.26 7.36
C ALA A 119 -3.70 2.61 8.07
N GLU A 120 -4.78 3.23 8.56
CA GLU A 120 -4.74 4.46 9.36
C GLU A 120 -3.94 4.26 10.65
N ASP A 121 -4.26 3.19 11.40
CA ASP A 121 -3.56 2.86 12.66
C ASP A 121 -2.09 2.47 12.44
N ALA A 122 -1.75 1.93 11.28
CA ALA A 122 -0.37 1.70 10.83
C ALA A 122 0.34 3.00 10.41
N GLY A 123 -0.36 4.14 10.36
CA GLY A 123 0.19 5.44 9.99
C GLY A 123 0.25 5.70 8.48
N MET A 124 -0.35 4.86 7.65
CA MET A 124 -0.37 5.02 6.20
C MET A 124 -1.30 6.16 5.79
N LYS A 125 -0.97 6.86 4.71
CA LYS A 125 -1.68 8.06 4.24
C LYS A 125 -2.43 7.85 2.92
N TYR A 126 -2.14 6.79 2.22
CA TYR A 126 -2.82 6.41 1.00
C TYR A 126 -2.84 4.89 0.83
N ILE A 127 -3.81 4.40 0.08
CA ILE A 127 -3.98 2.99 -0.27
C ILE A 127 -4.01 2.87 -1.79
N VAL A 128 -3.27 1.91 -2.33
CA VAL A 128 -3.30 1.50 -3.73
C VAL A 128 -3.69 0.04 -3.78
N ILE A 129 -4.69 -0.33 -4.60
CA ILE A 129 -5.15 -1.72 -4.72
C ILE A 129 -5.14 -2.18 -6.17
N THR A 130 -4.83 -3.46 -6.40
CA THR A 130 -4.96 -4.08 -7.72
C THR A 130 -6.43 -4.07 -8.17
N SER A 131 -6.79 -3.12 -9.04
CA SER A 131 -8.10 -3.11 -9.68
C SER A 131 -8.20 -4.16 -10.80
N LYS A 132 -7.10 -4.40 -11.52
CA LYS A 132 -6.88 -5.53 -12.43
C LYS A 132 -5.38 -5.84 -12.49
N HIS A 133 -4.99 -7.05 -12.06
CA HIS A 133 -3.63 -7.56 -12.23
C HIS A 133 -3.46 -8.25 -13.58
N HIS A 134 -2.29 -8.80 -13.88
CA HIS A 134 -1.94 -9.45 -15.16
C HIS A 134 -2.86 -10.61 -15.53
N GLU A 135 -3.52 -11.26 -14.58
CA GLU A 135 -4.49 -12.34 -14.81
C GLU A 135 -5.78 -11.89 -15.52
N GLY A 136 -5.93 -10.57 -15.71
CA GLY A 136 -7.05 -9.96 -16.46
C GLY A 136 -8.37 -9.86 -15.70
N PHE A 137 -8.43 -10.32 -14.44
CA PHE A 137 -9.62 -10.29 -13.60
C PHE A 137 -9.81 -8.91 -12.97
N ALA A 138 -10.99 -8.31 -13.20
CA ALA A 138 -11.33 -7.03 -12.61
C ALA A 138 -11.89 -7.22 -11.19
N MET A 139 -11.21 -6.65 -10.19
CA MET A 139 -11.63 -6.69 -8.78
C MET A 139 -12.72 -5.67 -8.43
N TYR A 140 -13.43 -5.16 -9.43
CA TYR A 140 -14.52 -4.20 -9.32
C TYR A 140 -15.63 -4.55 -10.34
N HIS A 141 -16.81 -3.96 -10.18
CA HIS A 141 -17.93 -4.16 -11.11
C HIS A 141 -17.69 -3.40 -12.43
N SER A 142 -17.07 -4.08 -13.38
CA SER A 142 -16.78 -3.52 -14.71
C SER A 142 -17.88 -3.83 -15.70
N SER A 143 -18.40 -2.83 -16.40
CA SER A 143 -19.32 -2.99 -17.51
C SER A 143 -18.62 -3.35 -18.81
N VAL A 144 -17.28 -3.22 -18.85
CA VAL A 144 -16.46 -3.50 -20.04
C VAL A 144 -16.22 -4.99 -20.22
N SER A 145 -16.09 -5.75 -19.12
CA SER A 145 -15.81 -7.18 -19.17
C SER A 145 -16.59 -7.93 -18.10
N PRO A 146 -17.27 -9.04 -18.43
CA PRO A 146 -17.93 -9.90 -17.45
C PRO A 146 -16.95 -10.69 -16.59
N TYR A 147 -15.67 -10.71 -16.93
CA TYR A 147 -14.62 -11.33 -16.12
C TYR A 147 -14.23 -10.39 -14.97
N ASN A 148 -15.16 -10.21 -14.04
CA ASN A 148 -15.03 -9.31 -12.90
C ASN A 148 -15.62 -9.92 -11.62
N VAL A 149 -15.28 -9.34 -10.48
CA VAL A 149 -15.65 -9.86 -9.16
C VAL A 149 -17.15 -9.87 -8.90
N TYR A 150 -17.91 -8.95 -9.47
CA TYR A 150 -19.35 -8.85 -9.25
C TYR A 150 -20.13 -9.86 -10.10
N ASP A 151 -19.83 -9.94 -11.39
CA ASP A 151 -20.60 -10.78 -12.32
C ASP A 151 -20.16 -12.25 -12.34
N ALA A 152 -18.84 -12.51 -12.19
CA ALA A 152 -18.28 -13.83 -12.40
C ALA A 152 -18.15 -14.66 -11.11
N THR A 153 -18.42 -14.09 -9.92
CA THR A 153 -18.16 -14.78 -8.64
C THR A 153 -19.40 -14.87 -7.76
N PRO A 154 -19.48 -15.82 -6.84
CA PRO A 154 -20.56 -15.88 -5.84
C PRO A 154 -20.52 -14.73 -4.82
N PHE A 155 -19.47 -13.92 -4.80
CA PHE A 155 -19.34 -12.80 -3.90
C PHE A 155 -20.31 -11.66 -4.18
N HIS A 156 -20.58 -11.36 -5.45
CA HIS A 156 -21.56 -10.35 -5.92
C HIS A 156 -21.48 -9.00 -5.19
N ARG A 157 -20.26 -8.56 -4.85
CA ARG A 157 -19.96 -7.26 -4.25
C ARG A 157 -18.84 -6.58 -5.01
N ASP A 158 -18.75 -5.27 -4.88
CA ASP A 158 -17.65 -4.46 -5.41
C ASP A 158 -16.72 -4.01 -4.25
N PRO A 159 -15.66 -4.78 -3.96
CA PRO A 159 -14.77 -4.45 -2.86
C PRO A 159 -13.99 -3.15 -3.08
N ILE A 160 -13.76 -2.76 -4.33
CA ILE A 160 -13.10 -1.50 -4.68
C ILE A 160 -14.00 -0.32 -4.32
N HIS A 161 -15.30 -0.40 -4.59
CA HIS A 161 -16.25 0.64 -4.20
C HIS A 161 -16.34 0.78 -2.69
N GLU A 162 -16.44 -0.33 -1.97
CA GLU A 162 -16.48 -0.35 -0.51
C GLU A 162 -15.20 0.25 0.11
N LEU A 163 -14.02 -0.03 -0.47
CA LEU A 163 -12.76 0.57 -0.04
C LEU A 163 -12.70 2.07 -0.33
N ALA A 164 -13.18 2.52 -1.48
CA ALA A 164 -13.24 3.94 -1.82
C ALA A 164 -14.11 4.72 -0.81
N GLU A 165 -15.28 4.17 -0.46
CA GLU A 165 -16.15 4.75 0.57
C GLU A 165 -15.48 4.79 1.96
N ALA A 166 -14.84 3.70 2.37
CA ALA A 166 -14.12 3.64 3.65
C ALA A 166 -12.96 4.64 3.67
N CYS A 167 -12.16 4.70 2.61
CA CYS A 167 -11.07 5.68 2.49
C CYS A 167 -11.57 7.13 2.59
N ALA A 168 -12.72 7.44 1.98
CA ALA A 168 -13.32 8.78 2.08
C ALA A 168 -13.73 9.11 3.52
N ARG A 169 -14.28 8.15 4.28
CA ARG A 169 -14.63 8.32 5.70
C ARG A 169 -13.42 8.56 6.59
N HIS A 170 -12.33 7.84 6.35
CA HIS A 170 -11.07 7.91 7.11
C HIS A 170 -10.10 9.00 6.62
N HIS A 171 -10.46 9.75 5.57
CA HIS A 171 -9.57 10.73 4.94
C HIS A 171 -8.24 10.15 4.44
N ILE A 172 -8.22 8.85 4.14
CA ILE A 172 -7.12 8.15 3.48
C ILE A 172 -7.25 8.37 1.97
N LYS A 173 -6.17 8.71 1.31
CA LYS A 173 -6.19 8.86 -0.15
C LYS A 173 -6.25 7.48 -0.82
N PHE A 174 -7.07 7.37 -1.87
CA PHE A 174 -7.31 6.12 -2.56
C PHE A 174 -6.79 6.15 -3.98
N GLY A 175 -6.15 5.08 -4.42
CA GLY A 175 -5.57 4.91 -5.74
C GLY A 175 -5.66 3.48 -6.25
N PHE A 176 -5.36 3.31 -7.53
CA PHE A 176 -5.44 2.02 -8.20
C PHE A 176 -4.09 1.58 -8.73
N TYR A 177 -3.83 0.28 -8.66
CA TYR A 177 -2.94 -0.42 -9.57
C TYR A 177 -3.78 -0.94 -10.75
N TYR A 178 -3.30 -0.77 -11.96
CA TYR A 178 -3.90 -1.32 -13.16
C TYR A 178 -2.83 -1.85 -14.13
N SER A 179 -2.92 -3.15 -14.47
CA SER A 179 -2.06 -3.78 -15.47
C SER A 179 -2.56 -3.43 -16.87
N GLN A 180 -2.03 -2.35 -17.45
CA GLN A 180 -2.46 -1.86 -18.74
C GLN A 180 -1.96 -2.72 -19.91
N ALA A 181 -0.75 -3.25 -19.79
CA ALA A 181 -0.07 -3.94 -20.87
C ALA A 181 -0.32 -5.45 -20.87
N GLN A 182 -0.21 -6.08 -19.71
CA GLN A 182 -0.41 -7.50 -19.56
C GLN A 182 -1.85 -7.83 -19.18
N ASP A 183 -2.44 -8.75 -19.92
CA ASP A 183 -3.74 -9.35 -19.63
C ASP A 183 -3.71 -10.78 -20.15
N TRP A 184 -3.48 -11.73 -19.23
CA TRP A 184 -3.32 -13.14 -19.59
C TRP A 184 -4.64 -13.83 -19.94
N HIS A 185 -5.77 -13.19 -19.69
CA HIS A 185 -7.09 -13.71 -20.02
C HIS A 185 -7.55 -13.29 -21.43
N GLU A 186 -7.07 -12.14 -21.93
CA GLU A 186 -7.60 -11.50 -23.12
C GLU A 186 -6.69 -11.74 -24.34
N PRO A 187 -7.26 -12.24 -25.47
CA PRO A 187 -6.54 -12.25 -26.74
C PRO A 187 -6.07 -10.83 -27.11
N GLY A 188 -4.82 -10.68 -27.44
CA GLY A 188 -4.19 -9.37 -27.72
C GLY A 188 -3.62 -8.68 -26.47
N GLY A 189 -3.99 -9.07 -25.25
CA GLY A 189 -3.26 -8.70 -24.05
C GLY A 189 -1.89 -9.36 -24.02
N ALA A 190 -0.83 -8.63 -23.63
CA ALA A 190 0.49 -9.20 -23.60
C ALA A 190 0.68 -10.24 -22.48
N GLY A 191 1.60 -11.18 -22.68
CA GLY A 191 2.13 -12.09 -21.65
C GLY A 191 1.57 -13.49 -21.61
N ASN A 192 0.40 -13.79 -22.20
CA ASN A 192 -0.09 -15.15 -22.33
C ASN A 192 0.33 -15.74 -23.69
N THR A 193 1.49 -16.37 -23.72
CA THR A 193 2.03 -16.98 -24.94
C THR A 193 1.66 -18.46 -25.08
N TRP A 194 1.07 -19.07 -24.06
CA TRP A 194 0.71 -20.50 -24.08
C TRP A 194 -0.70 -20.74 -24.67
N ASP A 195 -1.64 -19.81 -24.53
CA ASP A 195 -2.95 -19.87 -25.16
C ASP A 195 -3.03 -19.08 -26.48
N PHE A 196 -2.35 -17.93 -26.57
CA PHE A 196 -2.53 -16.97 -27.66
C PHE A 196 -1.30 -16.84 -28.57
N GLY A 197 -0.21 -17.56 -28.26
CA GLY A 197 1.02 -17.50 -29.02
C GLY A 197 1.92 -16.33 -28.62
N PRO A 198 3.09 -16.18 -29.27
CA PRO A 198 4.11 -15.21 -28.90
C PRO A 198 3.61 -13.77 -29.08
N ASP A 199 3.97 -12.91 -28.13
CA ASP A 199 3.72 -11.46 -28.27
C ASP A 199 4.38 -10.92 -29.53
N ASP A 200 3.62 -10.28 -30.36
CA ASP A 200 4.17 -9.55 -31.51
C ASP A 200 4.59 -8.15 -31.08
N ALA A 201 5.85 -7.96 -30.72
CA ALA A 201 6.40 -6.69 -30.27
C ALA A 201 6.15 -5.53 -31.28
N LYS A 202 5.89 -5.83 -32.54
CA LYS A 202 5.53 -4.86 -33.58
C LYS A 202 4.02 -4.74 -33.79
N ASP A 203 3.24 -5.57 -33.10
CA ASP A 203 1.78 -5.63 -33.20
C ASP A 203 1.25 -5.58 -34.65
N LYS A 204 1.83 -6.42 -35.49
CA LYS A 204 1.48 -6.44 -36.93
C LYS A 204 0.02 -6.82 -37.19
N SER A 205 -0.58 -7.55 -36.25
CA SER A 205 -2.00 -7.93 -36.33
C SER A 205 -2.95 -6.81 -35.91
N GLY A 206 -2.46 -5.82 -35.15
CA GLY A 206 -3.29 -4.80 -34.49
C GLY A 206 -4.06 -5.34 -33.27
N ALA A 207 -3.82 -6.57 -32.84
CA ALA A 207 -4.56 -7.19 -31.74
C ALA A 207 -4.30 -6.50 -30.41
N TYR A 208 -3.06 -6.06 -30.17
CA TYR A 208 -2.73 -5.34 -28.95
C TYR A 208 -3.36 -3.95 -28.86
N ASP A 209 -3.37 -3.18 -29.96
CA ASP A 209 -4.07 -1.90 -30.00
C ASP A 209 -5.59 -2.09 -29.87
N HIS A 210 -6.14 -3.15 -30.44
CA HIS A 210 -7.53 -3.51 -30.24
C HIS A 210 -7.85 -3.78 -28.77
N TYR A 211 -7.01 -4.58 -28.08
CA TYR A 211 -7.14 -4.83 -26.64
C TYR A 211 -7.08 -3.55 -25.83
N LEU A 212 -6.12 -2.67 -26.11
CA LEU A 212 -6.02 -1.39 -25.38
C LEU A 212 -7.29 -0.57 -25.55
N GLN A 213 -7.81 -0.43 -26.76
CA GLN A 213 -8.98 0.40 -27.08
C GLN A 213 -10.31 -0.19 -26.60
N THR A 214 -10.44 -1.52 -26.56
CA THR A 214 -11.72 -2.17 -26.24
C THR A 214 -11.83 -2.63 -24.79
N LYS A 215 -10.71 -2.81 -24.10
CA LYS A 215 -10.70 -3.25 -22.69
C LYS A 215 -9.92 -2.32 -21.77
N ALA A 216 -8.64 -2.11 -22.01
CA ALA A 216 -7.79 -1.43 -21.03
C ALA A 216 -8.15 0.06 -20.83
N GLU A 217 -8.29 0.83 -21.91
CA GLU A 217 -8.67 2.24 -21.83
C GLU A 217 -10.10 2.44 -21.28
N PRO A 218 -11.14 1.68 -21.75
CA PRO A 218 -12.47 1.78 -21.14
C PRO A 218 -12.50 1.44 -19.65
N GLN A 219 -11.77 0.41 -19.21
CA GLN A 219 -11.69 0.06 -17.80
C GLN A 219 -11.00 1.15 -16.95
N VAL A 220 -9.94 1.78 -17.46
CA VAL A 220 -9.32 2.92 -16.78
C VAL A 220 -10.29 4.11 -16.69
N LYS A 221 -11.11 4.36 -17.73
CA LYS A 221 -12.17 5.37 -17.68
C LYS A 221 -13.24 5.06 -16.63
N GLU A 222 -13.66 3.78 -16.49
CA GLU A 222 -14.58 3.36 -15.43
C GLU A 222 -14.02 3.67 -14.05
N LEU A 223 -12.77 3.26 -13.77
CA LEU A 223 -12.10 3.47 -12.49
C LEU A 223 -11.98 4.95 -12.12
N LEU A 224 -11.67 5.79 -13.08
CA LEU A 224 -11.52 7.23 -12.85
C LEU A 224 -12.86 7.99 -12.79
N SER A 225 -13.96 7.38 -13.21
CA SER A 225 -15.29 8.03 -13.23
C SER A 225 -16.19 7.61 -12.08
N ASN A 226 -16.05 6.37 -11.57
CA ASN A 226 -17.07 5.77 -10.71
C ASN A 226 -16.66 5.64 -9.23
N TYR A 227 -15.42 5.89 -8.88
CA TYR A 227 -14.84 5.59 -7.55
C TYR A 227 -14.41 6.83 -6.76
N GLY A 228 -14.94 8.00 -7.10
CA GLY A 228 -14.63 9.26 -6.42
C GLY A 228 -13.24 9.82 -6.78
N PRO A 229 -12.64 10.63 -5.90
CA PRO A 229 -11.33 11.24 -6.16
C PRO A 229 -10.21 10.22 -6.02
N ILE A 230 -9.49 9.97 -7.11
CA ILE A 230 -8.36 9.04 -7.18
C ILE A 230 -7.06 9.82 -7.04
N CYS A 231 -6.25 9.45 -6.04
CA CYS A 231 -5.01 10.15 -5.75
C CYS A 231 -3.89 9.79 -6.72
N LEU A 232 -3.82 8.52 -7.13
CA LEU A 232 -2.86 8.05 -8.12
C LEU A 232 -3.39 6.80 -8.84
N ILE A 233 -2.88 6.59 -10.06
CA ILE A 233 -2.99 5.32 -10.76
C ILE A 233 -1.57 4.77 -10.99
N TRP A 234 -1.36 3.53 -10.54
CA TRP A 234 -0.12 2.79 -10.61
C TRP A 234 -0.20 1.78 -11.74
N PHE A 235 0.41 2.10 -12.87
CA PHE A 235 0.53 1.22 -14.03
C PHE A 235 1.71 0.26 -13.85
N ASP A 236 1.69 -0.88 -14.55
CA ASP A 236 2.74 -1.87 -14.36
C ASP A 236 3.21 -2.52 -15.65
N THR A 237 4.49 -2.90 -15.63
CA THR A 237 5.17 -3.70 -16.65
C THR A 237 4.79 -3.27 -18.07
N PRO A 238 5.37 -2.19 -18.61
CA PRO A 238 4.96 -1.56 -19.88
C PRO A 238 5.39 -2.41 -21.10
N ARG A 239 5.04 -3.69 -21.10
CA ARG A 239 5.32 -4.62 -22.20
C ARG A 239 4.56 -4.17 -23.45
N MET A 240 5.25 -4.06 -24.57
CA MET A 240 4.68 -3.56 -25.83
C MET A 240 4.14 -2.10 -25.80
N MET A 241 4.22 -1.41 -24.67
CA MET A 241 3.86 0.01 -24.58
C MET A 241 4.88 0.88 -25.29
N THR A 242 4.40 1.72 -26.18
CA THR A 242 5.18 2.80 -26.80
C THR A 242 4.85 4.14 -26.14
N GLY A 243 5.66 5.17 -26.38
CA GLY A 243 5.34 6.52 -25.89
C GLY A 243 3.96 7.02 -26.35
N ALA A 244 3.56 6.70 -27.58
CA ALA A 244 2.24 7.08 -28.10
C ALA A 244 1.10 6.35 -27.39
N ARG A 245 1.22 5.04 -27.15
CA ARG A 245 0.25 4.25 -26.38
C ARG A 245 0.16 4.71 -24.94
N GLY A 246 1.31 4.97 -24.31
CA GLY A 246 1.34 5.52 -22.95
C GLY A 246 0.69 6.90 -22.86
N GLN A 247 0.89 7.77 -23.85
CA GLN A 247 0.30 9.11 -23.88
C GLN A 247 -1.24 9.06 -23.92
N GLN A 248 -1.84 8.08 -24.59
CA GLN A 248 -3.30 7.91 -24.58
C GLN A 248 -3.85 7.72 -23.16
N PHE A 249 -3.17 6.92 -22.34
CA PHE A 249 -3.56 6.74 -20.92
C PHE A 249 -3.32 8.00 -20.10
N VAL A 250 -2.22 8.72 -20.32
CA VAL A 250 -1.98 10.02 -19.66
C VAL A 250 -3.11 10.99 -19.97
N ASP A 251 -3.54 11.08 -21.22
CA ASP A 251 -4.60 11.98 -21.67
C ASP A 251 -5.95 11.57 -21.05
N ILE A 252 -6.26 10.27 -20.94
CA ILE A 252 -7.45 9.75 -20.26
C ILE A 252 -7.44 10.17 -18.79
N VAL A 253 -6.33 9.89 -18.07
CA VAL A 253 -6.23 10.20 -16.64
C VAL A 253 -6.40 11.70 -16.40
N HIS A 254 -5.68 12.53 -17.12
CA HIS A 254 -5.71 13.98 -16.90
C HIS A 254 -7.02 14.63 -17.34
N SER A 255 -7.72 14.05 -18.34
CA SER A 255 -9.04 14.57 -18.77
C SER A 255 -10.13 14.32 -17.73
N LEU A 256 -10.06 13.20 -17.01
CA LEU A 256 -11.05 12.79 -16.02
C LEU A 256 -10.71 13.25 -14.60
N GLN A 257 -9.44 13.13 -14.23
CA GLN A 257 -8.94 13.49 -12.91
C GLN A 257 -7.57 14.18 -12.99
N PRO A 258 -7.51 15.48 -13.26
CA PRO A 258 -6.25 16.20 -13.48
C PRO A 258 -5.33 16.24 -12.26
N ALA A 259 -5.84 16.01 -11.06
CA ALA A 259 -5.06 15.91 -9.83
C ALA A 259 -4.52 14.50 -9.55
N CYS A 260 -4.94 13.49 -10.31
CA CYS A 260 -4.48 12.12 -10.17
C CYS A 260 -3.01 12.00 -10.64
N LEU A 261 -2.17 11.38 -9.81
CA LEU A 261 -0.77 11.11 -10.17
C LEU A 261 -0.66 9.84 -11.00
N ILE A 262 0.33 9.81 -11.88
CA ILE A 262 0.68 8.66 -12.71
C ILE A 262 2.12 8.25 -12.37
N ASP A 263 2.34 6.97 -12.13
CA ASP A 263 3.68 6.42 -11.92
C ASP A 263 4.50 6.31 -13.21
N GLY A 264 5.80 6.01 -13.09
CA GLY A 264 6.73 5.92 -14.21
C GLY A 264 6.67 4.62 -15.03
N ARG A 265 5.73 3.67 -14.75
CA ARG A 265 5.67 2.36 -15.42
C ARG A 265 4.64 2.27 -16.55
N LEU A 266 4.20 3.38 -17.09
CA LEU A 266 3.18 3.42 -18.15
C LEU A 266 3.75 3.22 -19.57
N GLY A 267 5.04 3.45 -19.77
CA GLY A 267 5.65 3.55 -21.10
C GLY A 267 5.68 4.98 -21.63
N ALA A 268 5.17 5.95 -20.89
CA ALA A 268 5.27 7.39 -21.05
C ALA A 268 5.80 8.02 -19.76
N ALA A 269 6.08 9.32 -19.77
CA ALA A 269 6.49 10.04 -18.57
C ALA A 269 5.36 10.07 -17.54
N GLY A 270 5.67 9.68 -16.30
CA GLY A 270 4.80 9.82 -15.16
C GLY A 270 5.10 11.07 -14.33
N ASP A 271 4.32 11.28 -13.26
CA ASP A 271 4.54 12.37 -12.29
C ASP A 271 5.68 12.05 -11.31
N TYR A 272 5.96 10.76 -11.07
CA TYR A 272 7.04 10.29 -10.22
C TYR A 272 7.64 8.97 -10.73
N VAL A 273 8.84 8.65 -10.24
CA VAL A 273 9.54 7.41 -10.60
C VAL A 273 9.17 6.30 -9.61
N SER A 274 8.62 5.19 -10.09
CA SER A 274 8.58 3.94 -9.34
C SER A 274 9.91 3.22 -9.47
N THR A 275 10.58 2.94 -8.36
CA THR A 275 11.83 2.18 -8.36
C THR A 275 11.59 0.71 -8.73
N GLY A 276 12.64 -0.08 -8.88
CA GLY A 276 12.50 -1.53 -9.00
C GLY A 276 11.89 -2.13 -7.72
N ASP A 277 11.18 -3.25 -7.88
CA ASP A 277 10.49 -3.96 -6.80
C ASP A 277 11.45 -4.29 -5.65
N ASN A 278 11.08 -3.91 -4.43
CA ASN A 278 11.92 -4.03 -3.22
C ASN A 278 13.30 -3.36 -3.34
N SER A 279 13.49 -2.45 -4.30
CA SER A 279 14.77 -1.82 -4.59
C SER A 279 14.84 -0.39 -4.03
N ILE A 280 15.54 -0.21 -2.94
CA ILE A 280 15.78 1.10 -2.35
C ILE A 280 17.04 1.70 -2.96
N PRO A 281 17.00 2.91 -3.55
CA PRO A 281 18.19 3.56 -4.09
C PRO A 281 19.24 3.83 -3.01
N ALA A 282 20.51 3.64 -3.33
CA ALA A 282 21.59 3.81 -2.36
C ALA A 282 21.66 5.23 -1.75
N ALA A 283 21.51 6.27 -2.60
CA ALA A 283 21.59 7.68 -2.19
C ALA A 283 20.31 8.49 -2.48
N GLY A 284 19.24 7.85 -2.90
CA GLY A 284 18.04 8.50 -3.40
C GLY A 284 18.16 8.95 -4.87
N LEU A 285 17.05 9.37 -5.44
CA LEU A 285 16.96 9.82 -6.84
C LEU A 285 16.72 11.34 -6.90
N LYS A 286 16.97 11.92 -8.07
CA LYS A 286 16.51 13.27 -8.36
C LYS A 286 15.00 13.24 -8.64
N GLY A 287 14.28 14.28 -8.19
CA GLY A 287 12.83 14.37 -8.36
C GLY A 287 12.06 13.48 -7.39
N ASP A 288 10.81 13.22 -7.73
CA ASP A 288 9.88 12.46 -6.91
C ASP A 288 9.94 10.98 -7.27
N TRP A 289 9.93 10.15 -6.25
CA TRP A 289 10.02 8.70 -6.43
C TRP A 289 9.36 7.92 -5.30
N GLU A 290 9.03 6.69 -5.60
CA GLU A 290 8.40 5.74 -4.68
C GLU A 290 9.07 4.38 -4.79
N THR A 291 9.29 3.71 -3.66
CA THR A 291 9.72 2.32 -3.62
C THR A 291 8.51 1.43 -3.27
N PRO A 292 8.01 0.62 -4.21
CA PRO A 292 7.09 -0.45 -3.92
C PRO A 292 7.85 -1.63 -3.31
N ALA A 293 7.35 -2.17 -2.20
CA ALA A 293 7.99 -3.31 -1.55
C ALA A 293 6.96 -4.21 -0.87
N THR A 294 7.34 -5.44 -0.57
CA THR A 294 6.50 -6.44 0.08
C THR A 294 6.83 -6.58 1.55
N VAL A 295 5.86 -7.00 2.37
CA VAL A 295 6.10 -7.36 3.79
C VAL A 295 6.77 -8.73 3.96
N ASN A 296 6.79 -9.54 2.90
CA ASN A 296 7.41 -10.88 2.79
C ASN A 296 8.11 -10.99 1.42
N HIS A 297 8.07 -12.14 0.71
CA HIS A 297 8.73 -12.33 -0.58
C HIS A 297 7.79 -12.31 -1.79
N THR A 298 6.48 -12.10 -1.58
CA THR A 298 5.45 -12.14 -2.62
C THR A 298 4.52 -10.93 -2.53
N TRP A 299 3.87 -10.55 -3.63
CA TRP A 299 2.88 -9.49 -3.65
C TRP A 299 1.49 -10.04 -3.29
N GLY A 300 1.00 -11.02 -4.04
CA GLY A 300 -0.22 -11.75 -3.72
C GLY A 300 0.01 -12.77 -2.60
N PHE A 301 -1.05 -13.15 -1.89
CA PHE A 301 -0.98 -14.12 -0.80
C PHE A 301 -0.41 -15.48 -1.27
N LYS A 302 0.52 -16.02 -0.49
CA LYS A 302 1.13 -17.34 -0.70
C LYS A 302 1.27 -18.06 0.64
N LYS A 303 0.74 -19.31 0.73
CA LYS A 303 0.65 -20.03 2.03
C LYS A 303 2.02 -20.39 2.62
N ASP A 304 2.99 -20.69 1.77
CA ASP A 304 4.33 -21.13 2.17
C ASP A 304 5.29 -19.96 2.41
N ASP A 305 4.87 -18.70 2.15
CA ASP A 305 5.68 -17.53 2.42
C ASP A 305 5.34 -16.94 3.79
N THR A 306 6.07 -17.38 4.80
CA THR A 306 5.91 -16.96 6.20
C THR A 306 7.07 -16.11 6.72
N ASP A 307 7.99 -15.71 5.85
CA ASP A 307 9.14 -14.87 6.20
C ASP A 307 8.77 -13.38 6.18
N TRP A 308 8.13 -12.96 7.26
CA TRP A 308 7.62 -11.60 7.42
C TRP A 308 8.71 -10.65 7.90
N LYS A 309 8.87 -9.51 7.24
CA LYS A 309 9.69 -8.40 7.74
C LYS A 309 9.27 -8.01 9.15
N SER A 310 10.24 -7.87 10.04
CA SER A 310 10.00 -7.41 11.40
C SER A 310 9.53 -5.94 11.43
N PRO A 311 8.87 -5.47 12.50
CA PRO A 311 8.56 -4.05 12.67
C PRO A 311 9.79 -3.15 12.56
N GLY A 312 10.95 -3.60 13.07
CA GLY A 312 12.22 -2.88 12.97
C GLY A 312 12.69 -2.72 11.53
N ASP A 313 12.60 -3.80 10.71
CA ASP A 313 12.96 -3.74 9.29
C ASP A 313 12.05 -2.82 8.49
N ILE A 314 10.73 -2.88 8.77
CA ILE A 314 9.74 -2.00 8.12
C ILE A 314 10.03 -0.55 8.47
N LEU A 315 10.25 -0.25 9.76
CA LEU A 315 10.55 1.10 10.23
C LEU A 315 11.86 1.62 9.63
N PHE A 316 12.92 0.79 9.65
CA PHE A 316 14.21 1.18 9.06
C PHE A 316 14.03 1.56 7.58
N LYS A 317 13.36 0.73 6.78
CA LYS A 317 13.13 0.98 5.35
C LYS A 317 12.30 2.25 5.12
N LEU A 318 11.25 2.47 5.90
CA LEU A 318 10.44 3.69 5.84
C LEU A 318 11.29 4.94 6.08
N VAL A 319 12.08 4.94 7.15
CA VAL A 319 12.92 6.10 7.51
C VAL A 319 14.07 6.26 6.53
N ASP A 320 14.69 5.18 6.05
CA ASP A 320 15.75 5.20 5.05
C ASP A 320 15.25 5.83 3.72
N ILE A 321 14.11 5.36 3.21
CA ILE A 321 13.46 5.89 2.00
C ILE A 321 13.13 7.38 2.17
N THR A 322 12.51 7.74 3.30
CA THR A 322 12.12 9.13 3.58
C THR A 322 13.34 10.04 3.68
N SER A 323 14.41 9.60 4.35
CA SER A 323 15.66 10.35 4.47
C SER A 323 16.35 10.62 3.13
N LYS A 324 16.08 9.78 2.14
CA LYS A 324 16.53 9.92 0.74
C LYS A 324 15.54 10.68 -0.14
N GLY A 325 14.39 11.09 0.42
CA GLY A 325 13.38 11.92 -0.25
C GLY A 325 12.27 11.17 -0.98
N GLY A 326 12.19 9.83 -0.85
CA GLY A 326 11.17 9.00 -1.48
C GLY A 326 9.94 8.75 -0.61
N ASN A 327 8.99 8.02 -1.20
CA ASN A 327 7.83 7.43 -0.53
C ASN A 327 7.96 5.90 -0.46
N TYR A 328 7.44 5.31 0.59
CA TYR A 328 7.39 3.87 0.79
C TYR A 328 5.98 3.34 0.57
N LEU A 329 5.77 2.54 -0.46
CA LEU A 329 4.51 1.86 -0.76
C LEU A 329 4.65 0.38 -0.38
N LEU A 330 4.15 0.02 0.82
CA LEU A 330 4.36 -1.31 1.40
C LEU A 330 3.16 -2.21 1.17
N ASN A 331 3.41 -3.37 0.55
CA ASN A 331 2.39 -4.30 0.09
C ASN A 331 1.96 -5.31 1.14
N VAL A 332 0.66 -5.62 1.12
CA VAL A 332 0.04 -6.78 1.76
C VAL A 332 -0.70 -7.62 0.73
N GLY A 333 -0.73 -8.95 0.92
CA GLY A 333 -1.52 -9.88 0.11
C GLY A 333 -2.64 -10.49 0.95
N PRO A 334 -3.91 -10.09 0.78
CA PRO A 334 -5.03 -10.71 1.46
C PRO A 334 -5.29 -12.14 1.00
N THR A 335 -5.82 -12.97 1.89
CA THR A 335 -6.25 -14.34 1.60
C THR A 335 -7.49 -14.38 0.72
N SER A 336 -7.88 -15.57 0.25
CA SER A 336 -9.13 -15.79 -0.49
C SER A 336 -10.40 -15.54 0.34
N LEU A 337 -10.27 -15.49 1.66
CA LEU A 337 -11.38 -15.11 2.57
C LEU A 337 -11.48 -13.58 2.76
N GLY A 338 -10.56 -12.79 2.21
CA GLY A 338 -10.55 -11.33 2.38
C GLY A 338 -9.89 -10.89 3.68
N VAL A 339 -8.95 -11.68 4.23
CA VAL A 339 -8.25 -11.37 5.48
C VAL A 339 -6.79 -11.04 5.20
N ILE A 340 -6.32 -9.89 5.67
CA ILE A 340 -4.90 -9.58 5.72
C ILE A 340 -4.27 -10.44 6.83
N PRO A 341 -3.16 -11.18 6.58
CA PRO A 341 -2.55 -12.07 7.57
C PRO A 341 -2.24 -11.37 8.90
N SER A 342 -2.59 -12.00 10.01
CA SER A 342 -2.51 -11.39 11.36
C SER A 342 -1.11 -10.96 11.76
N THR A 343 -0.08 -11.72 11.40
CA THR A 343 1.33 -11.35 11.63
C THR A 343 1.67 -10.06 10.88
N CYS A 344 1.23 -9.93 9.63
CA CYS A 344 1.41 -8.71 8.85
C CYS A 344 0.73 -7.52 9.54
N GLN A 345 -0.56 -7.65 9.92
CA GLN A 345 -1.28 -6.59 10.63
C GLN A 345 -0.55 -6.17 11.93
N SER A 346 -0.13 -7.14 12.76
CA SER A 346 0.58 -6.87 14.02
C SER A 346 1.87 -6.08 13.81
N ASN A 347 2.65 -6.43 12.78
CA ASN A 347 3.91 -5.76 12.47
C ASN A 347 3.66 -4.32 11.99
N LEU A 348 2.68 -4.10 11.12
CA LEU A 348 2.30 -2.77 10.65
C LEU A 348 1.78 -1.87 11.78
N LEU A 349 0.90 -2.39 12.63
CA LEU A 349 0.37 -1.66 13.79
C LEU A 349 1.47 -1.32 14.82
N THR A 350 2.52 -2.13 14.92
CA THR A 350 3.67 -1.82 15.77
C THR A 350 4.44 -0.61 15.24
N VAL A 351 4.66 -0.53 13.92
CA VAL A 351 5.23 0.66 13.27
C VAL A 351 4.31 1.87 13.44
N GLY A 352 3.00 1.68 13.32
CA GLY A 352 2.00 2.74 13.53
C GLY A 352 2.07 3.36 14.93
N ARG A 353 2.25 2.54 15.98
CA ARG A 353 2.45 3.06 17.36
C ARG A 353 3.68 3.94 17.47
N TRP A 354 4.78 3.56 16.82
CA TRP A 354 5.98 4.39 16.78
C TRP A 354 5.73 5.72 16.03
N LEU A 355 5.03 5.65 14.89
CA LEU A 355 4.69 6.83 14.09
C LEU A 355 3.75 7.80 14.79
N LYS A 356 2.86 7.34 15.67
CA LYS A 356 2.01 8.23 16.50
C LYS A 356 2.83 9.19 17.36
N VAL A 357 4.02 8.77 17.78
CA VAL A 357 4.94 9.56 18.63
C VAL A 357 5.96 10.32 17.78
N ASN A 358 6.50 9.66 16.76
CA ASN A 358 7.66 10.14 16.03
C ASN A 358 7.36 10.58 14.58
N GLY A 359 6.08 10.66 14.20
CA GLY A 359 5.66 10.93 12.82
C GLY A 359 6.17 12.24 12.22
N ASP A 360 6.48 13.23 13.04
CA ASP A 360 7.09 14.48 12.61
C ASP A 360 8.43 14.30 11.89
N ALA A 361 9.16 13.24 12.21
CA ALA A 361 10.41 12.89 11.55
C ALA A 361 10.18 12.25 10.16
N VAL A 362 8.93 11.89 9.82
CA VAL A 362 8.57 11.16 8.59
C VAL A 362 7.68 12.01 7.69
N TYR A 363 6.48 12.38 8.19
CA TYR A 363 5.48 13.06 7.37
C TYR A 363 5.87 14.51 7.07
N GLY A 364 5.83 14.85 5.78
CA GLY A 364 6.23 16.19 5.33
C GLY A 364 7.70 16.51 5.56
N ALA A 365 8.51 15.53 5.94
CA ALA A 365 9.94 15.72 6.09
C ALA A 365 10.66 15.66 4.74
N GLY A 366 11.63 16.56 4.57
CA GLY A 366 12.55 16.57 3.46
C GLY A 366 13.70 15.57 3.64
N ARG A 367 14.47 15.38 2.56
CA ARG A 367 15.64 14.50 2.57
C ARG A 367 16.73 15.01 3.53
N SER A 368 17.60 14.10 3.91
CA SER A 368 18.81 14.41 4.66
C SER A 368 19.68 15.44 3.93
N PRO A 369 20.18 16.46 4.64
CA PRO A 369 21.17 17.37 4.06
C PRO A 369 22.59 16.78 4.04
N PHE A 370 22.80 15.60 4.65
CA PHE A 370 24.13 14.98 4.81
C PHE A 370 24.41 13.98 3.69
N GLY A 371 24.15 12.72 3.88
CA GLY A 371 24.40 11.64 2.93
C GLY A 371 25.40 10.59 3.42
N GLU A 372 26.27 10.96 4.34
CA GLU A 372 27.27 10.04 4.93
C GLU A 372 26.62 8.89 5.71
N GLU A 373 25.42 9.09 6.24
CA GLU A 373 24.64 8.08 6.96
C GLU A 373 24.13 6.94 6.09
N PHE A 374 24.21 7.09 4.78
CA PHE A 374 23.80 6.03 3.85
C PHE A 374 24.85 4.93 3.66
N GLY A 375 26.01 5.10 4.31
CA GLY A 375 27.10 4.14 4.24
C GLY A 375 28.02 4.33 3.04
N ASP A 376 28.96 3.40 2.91
CA ASP A 376 29.92 3.42 1.82
C ASP A 376 29.28 3.32 0.44
N ASP A 377 29.96 3.90 -0.54
CA ASP A 377 29.58 3.90 -1.93
C ASP A 377 29.27 2.46 -2.42
N SER A 378 27.99 2.10 -2.42
CA SER A 378 27.51 0.81 -2.89
C SER A 378 27.85 0.53 -4.35
N THR A 379 28.31 1.53 -5.10
CA THR A 379 28.76 1.37 -6.51
C THR A 379 30.02 0.51 -6.60
N LYS A 380 30.77 0.37 -5.52
CA LYS A 380 31.98 -0.46 -5.47
C LYS A 380 31.67 -1.95 -5.24
N MET A 381 30.53 -2.28 -4.68
CA MET A 381 30.10 -3.66 -4.49
C MET A 381 29.01 -4.01 -5.52
N LYS A 382 29.18 -5.14 -6.14
CA LYS A 382 28.21 -5.67 -7.11
C LYS A 382 27.82 -7.10 -6.71
N ASP A 383 26.55 -7.45 -6.90
CA ASP A 383 26.13 -8.81 -6.77
C ASP A 383 26.69 -9.71 -7.92
N ARG A 384 26.39 -10.99 -7.88
CA ARG A 384 26.80 -11.96 -8.91
C ARG A 384 26.32 -11.61 -10.32
N ASN A 385 25.33 -10.72 -10.47
CA ASN A 385 24.77 -10.27 -11.73
C ASN A 385 25.32 -8.90 -12.15
N GLY A 386 26.27 -8.35 -11.39
CA GLY A 386 26.88 -7.05 -11.65
C GLY A 386 26.04 -5.84 -11.23
N LYS A 387 24.93 -6.05 -10.49
CA LYS A 387 24.12 -4.95 -9.93
C LYS A 387 24.78 -4.39 -8.68
N PRO A 388 24.74 -3.07 -8.45
CA PRO A 388 25.21 -2.48 -7.21
C PRO A 388 24.52 -3.10 -6.00
N VAL A 389 25.31 -3.48 -4.99
CA VAL A 389 24.78 -3.99 -3.70
C VAL A 389 24.71 -2.84 -2.72
N TYR A 390 23.56 -2.65 -2.12
CA TYR A 390 23.37 -1.70 -1.04
C TYR A 390 23.92 -2.26 0.27
N LEU A 391 24.89 -1.56 0.86
CA LEU A 391 25.38 -1.85 2.20
C LEU A 391 24.55 -1.06 3.21
N GLU A 392 23.76 -1.76 4.02
CA GLU A 392 22.98 -1.13 5.09
C GLU A 392 23.93 -0.61 6.20
N TYR A 393 24.06 0.72 6.24
CA TYR A 393 24.53 1.40 7.44
C TYR A 393 23.31 1.68 8.32
N THR A 394 23.18 0.97 9.43
CA THR A 394 21.92 0.89 10.17
C THR A 394 21.89 1.71 11.47
N ASP A 395 22.91 2.52 11.75
CA ASP A 395 23.01 3.21 13.03
C ASP A 395 22.02 4.37 13.17
N TRP A 396 21.86 5.19 12.14
CA TRP A 396 20.95 6.32 12.15
C TRP A 396 20.56 6.80 10.73
N ARG A 397 19.49 7.58 10.65
CA ARG A 397 19.06 8.33 9.45
C ARG A 397 18.66 9.74 9.84
N CYS A 398 18.77 10.69 8.89
CA CYS A 398 18.35 12.06 9.11
C CYS A 398 17.26 12.47 8.11
N THR A 399 16.26 13.19 8.60
CA THR A 399 15.31 13.94 7.80
C THR A 399 15.31 15.39 8.25
N SER A 400 14.76 16.30 7.44
CA SER A 400 14.80 17.74 7.74
C SER A 400 13.47 18.42 7.52
N LYS A 401 13.22 19.48 8.31
CA LYS A 401 12.20 20.51 8.09
C LYS A 401 12.87 21.88 8.27
N PRO A 402 12.24 22.97 7.84
CA PRO A 402 12.83 24.30 8.07
C PRO A 402 13.26 24.52 9.53
N GLY A 403 14.55 24.77 9.75
CA GLY A 403 15.13 24.98 11.07
C GLY A 403 15.22 23.74 11.98
N LYS A 404 14.97 22.53 11.47
CA LYS A 404 14.98 21.30 12.28
C LYS A 404 15.62 20.13 11.53
N LEU A 405 16.43 19.39 12.27
CA LEU A 405 16.96 18.09 11.88
C LEU A 405 16.37 17.01 12.79
N TYR A 406 15.97 15.89 12.21
CA TYR A 406 15.43 14.72 12.92
C TYR A 406 16.37 13.54 12.68
N PHE A 407 17.16 13.20 13.71
CA PHE A 407 18.03 12.03 13.66
C PHE A 407 17.29 10.83 14.25
N THR A 408 16.84 9.93 13.40
CA THR A 408 16.29 8.65 13.84
C THR A 408 17.43 7.70 14.11
N ILE A 409 17.66 7.39 15.38
CA ILE A 409 18.81 6.60 15.87
C ILE A 409 18.31 5.20 16.18
N PHE A 410 18.73 4.22 15.36
CA PHE A 410 18.42 2.80 15.53
C PHE A 410 19.36 2.12 16.52
N LYS A 411 20.59 2.62 16.63
CA LYS A 411 21.59 2.10 17.55
C LYS A 411 22.15 3.24 18.42
N MET A 412 21.63 3.33 19.63
CA MET A 412 22.04 4.38 20.58
C MET A 412 23.50 4.29 20.95
N PRO A 413 24.30 5.35 20.73
CA PRO A 413 25.68 5.40 21.16
C PRO A 413 25.78 5.55 22.71
N ARG A 414 26.83 5.00 23.30
CA ARG A 414 27.03 5.04 24.76
C ARG A 414 27.48 6.42 25.27
N ASP A 415 28.26 7.12 24.47
CA ASP A 415 28.96 8.35 24.85
C ASP A 415 28.33 9.62 24.25
N GLY A 416 27.04 9.56 23.93
CA GLY A 416 26.31 10.62 23.26
C GLY A 416 26.36 10.50 21.73
N PHE A 417 25.47 11.23 21.07
CA PHE A 417 25.32 11.21 19.60
C PHE A 417 26.18 12.32 18.99
N ALA A 418 27.21 11.94 18.25
CA ALA A 418 28.04 12.87 17.48
C ALA A 418 27.26 13.36 16.25
N LEU A 419 27.05 14.67 16.19
CA LEU A 419 26.37 15.30 15.06
C LEU A 419 27.28 15.36 13.84
N PRO A 420 26.76 15.09 12.64
CA PRO A 420 27.46 15.41 11.39
C PRO A 420 27.84 16.89 11.35
N GLU A 421 28.82 17.24 10.51
CA GLU A 421 29.28 18.61 10.38
C GLU A 421 28.27 19.50 9.65
N PHE A 422 27.88 20.62 10.29
CA PHE A 422 27.10 21.73 9.70
C PHE A 422 27.37 23.02 10.46
N LYS A 423 27.16 24.18 9.81
CA LYS A 423 27.59 25.50 10.30
C LYS A 423 26.57 26.21 11.17
N ASN A 424 25.29 25.84 11.06
CA ASN A 424 24.24 26.53 11.84
C ASN A 424 24.46 26.39 13.34
N ASP A 425 24.18 27.46 14.08
CA ASP A 425 24.10 27.42 15.53
C ASP A 425 22.90 26.57 15.96
N ILE A 426 23.10 25.75 16.99
CA ILE A 426 22.06 24.91 17.57
C ILE A 426 21.40 25.67 18.70
N THR A 427 20.07 25.79 18.64
CA THR A 427 19.30 26.44 19.71
C THR A 427 18.86 25.43 20.77
N ARG A 428 18.56 24.18 20.37
CA ARG A 428 18.12 23.13 21.29
C ARG A 428 18.27 21.75 20.65
N ALA A 429 18.48 20.72 21.51
CA ALA A 429 18.35 19.33 21.12
C ALA A 429 17.49 18.59 22.17
N TYR A 430 16.59 17.71 21.73
CA TYR A 430 15.69 16.94 22.59
C TYR A 430 15.18 15.68 21.90
N PHE A 431 14.67 14.72 22.67
CA PHE A 431 13.98 13.58 22.05
C PHE A 431 12.55 13.92 21.67
N LEU A 432 12.13 13.56 20.46
CA LEU A 432 10.76 13.83 19.96
C LEU A 432 9.69 13.12 20.81
N SER A 433 10.01 11.98 21.39
CA SER A 433 9.15 11.23 22.31
C SER A 433 9.00 11.89 23.69
N ASP A 434 9.84 12.86 24.04
CA ASP A 434 9.70 13.62 25.26
C ASP A 434 8.72 14.81 25.05
N HIS A 435 7.49 14.67 25.53
CA HIS A 435 6.47 15.72 25.41
C HIS A 435 6.88 17.02 26.12
N ALA A 436 7.74 16.98 27.14
CA ALA A 436 8.26 18.17 27.81
C ALA A 436 9.38 18.83 27.02
N GLN A 437 9.91 18.13 26.03
CA GLN A 437 11.03 18.59 25.19
C GLN A 437 12.21 19.12 26.02
N VAL A 438 12.59 18.39 27.05
CA VAL A 438 13.71 18.77 27.91
C VAL A 438 14.99 18.82 27.08
N GLY A 439 15.67 19.96 27.13
CA GLY A 439 16.90 20.19 26.39
C GLY A 439 18.02 19.26 26.84
N LEU A 440 18.66 18.59 25.89
CA LEU A 440 19.80 17.73 26.12
C LEU A 440 21.10 18.55 26.08
N PRO A 441 22.08 18.32 26.97
CA PRO A 441 23.38 19.01 26.94
C PRO A 441 24.12 18.71 25.63
N ILE A 442 24.81 19.71 25.10
CA ILE A 442 25.65 19.60 23.92
C ILE A 442 27.09 19.99 24.34
N THR A 443 28.02 19.11 24.06
CA THR A 443 29.45 19.37 24.28
C THR A 443 30.17 19.44 22.94
N THR A 444 31.26 20.17 22.87
CA THR A 444 32.14 20.23 21.70
C THR A 444 33.51 19.76 22.06
N THR A 445 33.99 18.72 21.40
CA THR A 445 35.35 18.17 21.57
C THR A 445 35.96 18.01 20.19
N ASP A 446 37.13 18.55 19.96
CA ASP A 446 37.85 18.49 18.67
C ASP A 446 37.00 18.93 17.46
N ASN A 447 36.22 19.99 17.64
CA ASN A 447 35.23 20.54 16.70
C ASN A 447 34.03 19.62 16.41
N VAL A 448 33.89 18.48 17.09
CA VAL A 448 32.71 17.61 16.98
C VAL A 448 31.69 17.98 18.06
N ARG A 449 30.48 18.30 17.64
CA ARG A 449 29.36 18.55 18.57
C ARG A 449 28.72 17.22 18.95
N VAL A 450 28.62 16.94 20.22
CA VAL A 450 28.08 15.69 20.78
C VAL A 450 26.87 16.03 21.66
N VAL A 451 25.72 15.51 21.30
CA VAL A 451 24.51 15.58 22.13
C VAL A 451 24.55 14.45 23.15
N GLN A 452 24.42 14.79 24.42
CA GLN A 452 24.46 13.83 25.54
C GLN A 452 23.10 13.15 25.66
N THR A 453 22.87 12.11 24.85
CA THR A 453 21.56 11.45 24.68
C THR A 453 21.20 10.50 25.83
N GLY A 454 22.18 10.04 26.63
CA GLY A 454 21.91 9.02 27.63
C GLY A 454 21.44 7.70 27.00
N ARG A 455 20.54 7.00 27.70
CA ARG A 455 19.93 5.76 27.19
C ARG A 455 18.68 6.09 26.35
N GLY A 456 18.53 5.43 25.20
CA GLY A 456 17.30 5.49 24.40
C GLY A 456 16.11 4.92 25.17
N MET A 457 14.92 5.45 24.89
CA MET A 457 13.66 5.05 25.53
C MET A 457 12.88 4.03 24.69
N ASP A 458 13.01 4.07 23.36
CA ASP A 458 12.30 3.17 22.44
C ASP A 458 13.27 2.08 21.92
N PRO A 459 12.87 0.81 22.00
CA PRO A 459 13.75 -0.29 21.57
C PRO A 459 13.89 -0.39 20.03
N MET A 460 12.98 0.20 19.23
CA MET A 460 13.09 0.17 17.78
C MET A 460 13.98 1.30 17.26
N ALA A 461 13.67 2.54 17.63
CA ALA A 461 14.44 3.72 17.24
C ALA A 461 14.03 4.94 18.06
N ASN A 462 14.99 5.84 18.33
CA ASN A 462 14.77 7.09 19.05
C ASN A 462 15.01 8.29 18.13
N VAL A 463 14.12 9.27 18.13
CA VAL A 463 14.25 10.46 17.29
C VAL A 463 14.82 11.60 18.11
N LEU A 464 16.06 11.99 17.82
CA LEU A 464 16.71 13.18 18.34
C LEU A 464 16.38 14.36 17.40
N VAL A 465 15.73 15.37 17.93
CA VAL A 465 15.46 16.65 17.23
C VAL A 465 16.60 17.62 17.56
N VAL A 466 17.12 18.26 16.53
CA VAL A 466 18.08 19.38 16.66
C VAL A 466 17.52 20.59 15.98
N GLU A 467 17.20 21.62 16.75
CA GLU A 467 16.71 22.92 16.25
C GLU A 467 17.89 23.84 15.99
N THR A 468 17.84 24.57 14.86
CA THR A 468 18.93 25.41 14.39
C THR A 468 18.47 26.83 14.12
N VAL A 469 19.42 27.77 14.18
CA VAL A 469 19.21 29.13 13.68
C VAL A 469 19.16 29.11 12.16
N GLY A 470 18.10 29.69 11.58
CA GLY A 470 17.87 29.71 10.13
C GLY A 470 17.18 28.43 9.63
N GLU A 471 16.44 28.58 8.53
CA GLU A 471 15.61 27.50 7.97
C GLU A 471 16.43 26.45 7.18
N LYS A 472 17.51 26.89 6.52
CA LYS A 472 18.36 26.00 5.70
C LYS A 472 19.57 25.53 6.49
N ILE A 473 19.88 24.25 6.38
CA ILE A 473 21.11 23.69 6.92
C ILE A 473 22.26 24.03 5.98
N VAL A 474 23.33 24.58 6.54
CA VAL A 474 24.56 24.99 5.83
C VAL A 474 25.66 24.01 6.18
N ARG A 475 26.20 23.31 5.20
CA ARG A 475 27.35 22.41 5.33
C ARG A 475 28.67 23.12 5.10
#